data_668e02c0c345feea632349491542d491
#
_entry.id   668e02c0c345feea632349491542d491
#
_cell.length_a   1.000
_cell.length_b   1.000
_cell.length_c   1.000
_cell.angle_alpha   90.00
_cell.angle_beta   90.00
_cell.angle_gamma   90.00
#
_symmetry.space_group_name_H-M   'P 1'
#
loop_
_entity.id
_entity.type
_entity.pdbx_description
1 polymer ?
#
loop_
_entity_poly.entity_id
_entity_poly.type
_entity_poly.pdbx_seq_one_letter_code
_entity_poly.pdbx_strand_id
1 'polypeptide(L)'
;MPEHKPLYLYSLKEAAEWNEKDEWRESYLENCDCARAIERAIDEHYDGQCLKSCAQEIIDRYGFDRVNFVLAATVRQGTHDGRYSENNKKWARRFSVMDKENTWQYQVRSHPGLVNLFVSDTRRQWDKLGLYDGSQCDSERSGQLDYTDRILVLNPSVLKDECKTPQNQLFYATHGNGCRPDSLGTKVFGFHVADGEKTYYRRTEFAGALKEELVPEWAKENTQKYLEADDLADELNEDGGMTMNM
;
A
#
# COMPACT_ATOMS: atom_id res chain seq x y z
N MET A 1 17.47 -5.50 4.62
CA MET A 1 16.72 -6.38 3.70
C MET A 1 16.99 -5.90 2.29
N PRO A 2 17.00 -6.77 1.26
CA PRO A 2 17.15 -6.27 -0.10
C PRO A 2 16.01 -5.32 -0.44
N GLU A 3 16.34 -4.19 -1.03
CA GLU A 3 15.35 -3.24 -1.52
C GLU A 3 14.63 -3.88 -2.73
N HIS A 4 13.31 -4.02 -2.64
CA HIS A 4 12.53 -4.59 -3.74
C HIS A 4 12.43 -3.59 -4.88
N LYS A 5 12.54 -4.09 -6.11
CA LYS A 5 12.35 -3.23 -7.28
C LYS A 5 10.91 -2.71 -7.31
N PRO A 6 10.71 -1.43 -7.63
CA PRO A 6 9.38 -0.84 -7.66
C PRO A 6 8.46 -1.52 -8.67
N LEU A 7 7.18 -1.61 -8.32
CA LEU A 7 6.14 -2.09 -9.23
C LEU A 7 5.65 -0.92 -10.09
N TYR A 8 5.74 -1.06 -11.42
CA TYR A 8 5.20 -0.07 -12.35
C TYR A 8 3.73 -0.41 -12.64
N LEU A 9 2.82 0.51 -12.33
CA LEU A 9 1.37 0.26 -12.36
C LEU A 9 0.66 0.78 -13.61
N TYR A 10 1.36 1.54 -14.46
CA TYR A 10 0.77 2.14 -15.65
C TYR A 10 0.99 1.27 -16.89
N SER A 11 0.20 1.52 -17.94
CA SER A 11 0.28 0.79 -19.21
C SER A 11 1.55 1.15 -20.00
N LEU A 12 1.94 0.27 -20.93
CA LEU A 12 3.02 0.56 -21.86
C LEU A 12 2.78 1.85 -22.66
N LYS A 13 1.51 2.16 -22.98
CA LYS A 13 1.16 3.39 -23.69
C LYS A 13 1.47 4.62 -22.86
N GLU A 14 1.05 4.66 -21.61
CA GLU A 14 1.34 5.75 -20.67
C GLU A 14 2.85 5.88 -20.43
N ALA A 15 3.55 4.76 -20.21
CA ALA A 15 4.99 4.74 -20.09
C ALA A 15 5.70 5.31 -21.34
N ALA A 16 5.14 5.05 -22.54
CA ALA A 16 5.65 5.63 -23.78
C ALA A 16 5.44 7.13 -23.86
N GLU A 17 4.30 7.63 -23.42
CA GLU A 17 3.96 9.05 -23.40
C GLU A 17 4.84 9.82 -22.39
N TRP A 18 5.24 9.18 -21.29
CA TRP A 18 6.07 9.78 -20.23
C TRP A 18 7.57 9.51 -20.38
N ASN A 19 7.99 8.79 -21.43
CA ASN A 19 9.37 8.37 -21.66
C ASN A 19 9.95 7.46 -20.57
N GLU A 20 9.10 6.60 -19.99
CA GLU A 20 9.39 5.65 -18.87
C GLU A 20 9.31 4.19 -19.35
N LYS A 21 9.61 3.92 -20.63
CA LYS A 21 9.51 2.55 -21.19
C LYS A 21 10.50 1.56 -20.58
N ASP A 22 11.64 2.04 -20.14
CA ASP A 22 12.66 1.18 -19.55
C ASP A 22 12.22 0.75 -18.15
N GLU A 23 11.66 1.63 -17.34
CA GLU A 23 11.08 1.34 -16.02
C GLU A 23 9.90 0.37 -16.14
N TRP A 24 9.01 0.60 -17.11
CA TRP A 24 7.93 -0.34 -17.43
C TRP A 24 8.47 -1.72 -17.78
N ARG A 25 9.49 -1.79 -18.66
CA ARG A 25 10.10 -3.04 -19.12
C ARG A 25 10.77 -3.81 -17.97
N GLU A 26 11.50 -3.12 -17.12
CA GLU A 26 12.16 -3.74 -15.95
C GLU A 26 11.12 -4.34 -15.01
N SER A 27 10.07 -3.56 -14.68
CA SER A 27 8.99 -4.06 -13.82
C SER A 27 8.24 -5.25 -14.46
N TYR A 28 8.01 -5.21 -15.78
CA TYR A 28 7.39 -6.29 -16.52
C TYR A 28 8.21 -7.60 -16.46
N LEU A 29 9.52 -7.52 -16.68
CA LEU A 29 10.41 -8.68 -16.59
C LEU A 29 10.44 -9.26 -15.17
N GLU A 30 10.44 -8.41 -14.15
CA GLU A 30 10.37 -8.81 -12.76
C GLU A 30 9.03 -9.48 -12.40
N ASN A 31 7.92 -9.03 -13.00
CA ASN A 31 6.61 -9.70 -12.87
C ASN A 31 6.65 -11.12 -13.47
N CYS A 32 7.30 -11.28 -14.64
CA CYS A 32 7.49 -12.58 -15.25
C CYS A 32 8.35 -13.52 -14.41
N ASP A 33 9.41 -12.98 -13.78
CA ASP A 33 10.27 -13.76 -12.89
C ASP A 33 9.54 -14.14 -11.60
N CYS A 34 8.75 -13.24 -11.02
CA CYS A 34 7.90 -13.51 -9.87
C CYS A 34 6.90 -14.64 -10.17
N ALA A 35 6.22 -14.60 -11.33
CA ALA A 35 5.28 -15.64 -11.72
C ALA A 35 5.97 -17.02 -11.80
N ARG A 36 7.14 -17.10 -12.45
CA ARG A 36 7.95 -18.34 -12.53
C ARG A 36 8.46 -18.80 -11.16
N ALA A 37 8.79 -17.88 -10.27
CA ALA A 37 9.19 -18.22 -8.90
C ALA A 37 8.03 -18.83 -8.10
N ILE A 38 6.83 -18.29 -8.25
CA ILE A 38 5.61 -18.85 -7.63
C ILE A 38 5.34 -20.26 -8.19
N GLU A 39 5.47 -20.47 -9.51
CA GLU A 39 5.31 -21.78 -10.14
C GLU A 39 6.27 -22.80 -9.52
N ARG A 40 7.56 -22.47 -9.42
CA ARG A 40 8.57 -23.34 -8.79
C ARG A 40 8.26 -23.61 -7.32
N ALA A 41 7.92 -22.59 -6.55
CA ALA A 41 7.57 -22.76 -5.14
C ALA A 41 6.36 -23.69 -4.95
N ILE A 42 5.35 -23.59 -5.82
CA ILE A 42 4.21 -24.51 -5.81
C ILE A 42 4.67 -25.93 -6.10
N ASP A 43 5.49 -26.15 -7.13
CA ASP A 43 5.96 -27.48 -7.54
C ASP A 43 6.85 -28.12 -6.46
N GLU A 44 7.72 -27.34 -5.82
CA GLU A 44 8.65 -27.80 -4.78
C GLU A 44 7.94 -28.12 -3.45
N HIS A 45 6.86 -27.43 -3.13
CA HIS A 45 6.15 -27.57 -1.84
C HIS A 45 4.86 -28.39 -1.93
N TYR A 46 4.47 -28.86 -3.11
CA TYR A 46 3.34 -29.73 -3.30
C TYR A 46 3.75 -31.21 -3.19
N ASP A 47 3.23 -31.92 -2.20
CA ASP A 47 3.54 -33.31 -1.93
C ASP A 47 2.60 -34.33 -2.59
N GLY A 48 1.73 -33.89 -3.49
CA GLY A 48 0.70 -34.70 -4.16
C GLY A 48 -0.65 -34.69 -3.45
N GLN A 49 -0.74 -34.20 -2.23
CA GLN A 49 -1.98 -34.09 -1.45
C GLN A 49 -2.25 -32.66 -0.99
N CYS A 50 -1.25 -31.97 -0.49
CA CYS A 50 -1.38 -30.60 -0.01
C CYS A 50 -0.21 -29.73 -0.45
N LEU A 51 -0.46 -28.41 -0.52
CA LEU A 51 0.57 -27.40 -0.72
C LEU A 51 1.01 -26.91 0.67
N LYS A 52 2.29 -27.09 1.00
CA LYS A 52 2.88 -26.50 2.22
C LYS A 52 3.00 -24.99 2.06
N SER A 53 2.98 -24.27 3.18
CA SER A 53 3.13 -22.80 3.17
C SER A 53 4.50 -22.43 2.59
N CYS A 54 4.51 -21.67 1.49
CA CYS A 54 5.70 -21.22 0.78
C CYS A 54 5.60 -19.77 0.27
N ALA A 55 4.51 -19.07 0.59
CA ALA A 55 4.31 -17.71 0.11
C ALA A 55 5.31 -16.73 0.70
N GLN A 56 5.79 -16.96 1.94
CA GLN A 56 6.74 -16.06 2.60
C GLN A 56 8.05 -15.92 1.84
N GLU A 57 8.60 -17.01 1.32
CA GLU A 57 9.85 -17.01 0.55
C GLU A 57 9.76 -16.12 -0.70
N ILE A 58 8.62 -16.16 -1.37
CA ILE A 58 8.36 -15.35 -2.56
C ILE A 58 8.13 -13.89 -2.19
N ILE A 59 7.41 -13.64 -1.09
CA ILE A 59 7.20 -12.29 -0.57
C ILE A 59 8.53 -11.66 -0.17
N ASP A 60 9.39 -12.38 0.54
CA ASP A 60 10.72 -11.88 0.96
C ASP A 60 11.61 -11.51 -0.23
N ARG A 61 11.42 -12.18 -1.37
CA ARG A 61 12.20 -11.95 -2.58
C ARG A 61 11.67 -10.84 -3.49
N TYR A 62 10.35 -10.73 -3.64
CA TYR A 62 9.72 -9.85 -4.64
C TYR A 62 8.86 -8.73 -4.04
N GLY A 63 8.60 -8.79 -2.75
CA GLY A 63 7.71 -7.88 -2.04
C GLY A 63 6.22 -8.22 -2.19
N PHE A 64 5.43 -7.76 -1.23
CA PHE A 64 3.98 -7.99 -1.22
C PHE A 64 3.27 -7.40 -2.43
N ASP A 65 3.65 -6.18 -2.84
CA ASP A 65 2.94 -5.48 -3.91
C ASP A 65 3.06 -6.23 -5.23
N ARG A 66 4.26 -6.70 -5.56
CA ARG A 66 4.49 -7.47 -6.79
C ARG A 66 3.84 -8.84 -6.75
N VAL A 67 3.98 -9.57 -5.64
CA VAL A 67 3.35 -10.89 -5.47
C VAL A 67 1.82 -10.76 -5.57
N ASN A 68 1.24 -9.80 -4.88
CA ASN A 68 -0.20 -9.53 -4.94
C ASN A 68 -0.65 -9.15 -6.35
N PHE A 69 0.11 -8.32 -7.07
CA PHE A 69 -0.20 -7.90 -8.43
C PHE A 69 -0.21 -9.09 -9.41
N VAL A 70 0.82 -9.93 -9.38
CA VAL A 70 0.93 -11.12 -10.25
C VAL A 70 -0.16 -12.14 -9.95
N LEU A 71 -0.44 -12.41 -8.68
CA LEU A 71 -1.50 -13.33 -8.27
C LEU A 71 -2.89 -12.79 -8.62
N ALA A 72 -3.13 -11.49 -8.38
CA ALA A 72 -4.41 -10.87 -8.73
C ALA A 72 -4.66 -10.90 -10.25
N ALA A 73 -3.64 -10.63 -11.07
CA ALA A 73 -3.72 -10.76 -12.53
C ALA A 73 -4.09 -12.20 -12.93
N THR A 74 -3.45 -13.20 -12.31
CA THR A 74 -3.70 -14.62 -12.57
C THR A 74 -5.14 -15.01 -12.22
N VAL A 75 -5.62 -14.67 -11.01
CA VAL A 75 -6.99 -15.01 -10.56
C VAL A 75 -8.04 -14.28 -11.39
N ARG A 76 -7.80 -13.02 -11.79
CA ARG A 76 -8.76 -12.26 -12.62
C ARG A 76 -8.93 -12.85 -14.01
N GLN A 77 -7.88 -13.37 -14.62
CA GLN A 77 -8.00 -14.07 -15.91
C GLN A 77 -8.72 -15.41 -15.75
N GLY A 78 -8.52 -16.11 -14.64
CA GLY A 78 -9.24 -17.34 -14.28
C GLY A 78 -10.58 -17.12 -13.57
N THR A 79 -11.21 -15.97 -13.68
CA THR A 79 -12.40 -15.62 -12.87
C THR A 79 -13.59 -16.57 -13.05
N HIS A 80 -13.70 -17.20 -14.23
CA HIS A 80 -14.76 -18.19 -14.54
C HIS A 80 -14.39 -19.62 -14.08
N ASP A 81 -13.16 -19.84 -13.63
CA ASP A 81 -12.72 -21.14 -13.14
C ASP A 81 -13.23 -21.37 -11.71
N GLY A 82 -14.04 -22.42 -11.54
CA GLY A 82 -14.63 -22.78 -10.25
C GLY A 82 -13.62 -23.25 -9.20
N ARG A 83 -12.35 -23.49 -9.57
CA ARG A 83 -11.26 -23.88 -8.66
C ARG A 83 -10.73 -22.69 -7.85
N TYR A 84 -10.96 -21.45 -8.29
CA TYR A 84 -10.71 -20.25 -7.48
C TYR A 84 -11.88 -19.97 -6.55
N SER A 85 -11.60 -19.79 -5.26
CA SER A 85 -12.60 -19.43 -4.27
C SER A 85 -13.17 -18.02 -4.50
N GLU A 86 -14.43 -17.81 -4.12
CA GLU A 86 -15.05 -16.47 -4.23
C GLU A 86 -14.32 -15.42 -3.40
N ASN A 87 -13.72 -15.80 -2.27
CA ASN A 87 -12.91 -14.88 -1.46
C ASN A 87 -11.66 -14.43 -2.21
N ASN A 88 -10.96 -15.34 -2.91
CA ASN A 88 -9.78 -15.00 -3.70
C ASN A 88 -10.15 -14.19 -4.95
N LYS A 89 -11.30 -14.47 -5.57
CA LYS A 89 -11.82 -13.63 -6.66
C LYS A 89 -12.19 -12.22 -6.20
N LYS A 90 -12.83 -12.07 -5.02
CA LYS A 90 -13.14 -10.77 -4.43
C LYS A 90 -11.85 -9.99 -4.10
N TRP A 91 -10.88 -10.67 -3.51
CA TRP A 91 -9.58 -10.09 -3.21
C TRP A 91 -8.87 -9.60 -4.48
N ALA A 92 -8.79 -10.42 -5.51
CA ALA A 92 -8.12 -10.05 -6.76
C ALA A 92 -8.74 -8.82 -7.45
N ARG A 93 -10.04 -8.57 -7.27
CA ARG A 93 -10.72 -7.38 -7.80
C ARG A 93 -10.30 -6.07 -7.14
N ARG A 94 -9.67 -6.10 -5.95
CA ARG A 94 -9.18 -4.90 -5.26
C ARG A 94 -7.94 -4.32 -5.94
N PHE A 95 -7.19 -5.12 -6.69
CA PHE A 95 -5.97 -4.68 -7.36
C PHE A 95 -6.29 -4.15 -8.76
N SER A 96 -5.72 -2.98 -9.07
CA SER A 96 -5.75 -2.46 -10.42
C SER A 96 -4.70 -3.19 -11.25
N VAL A 97 -5.10 -3.83 -12.34
CA VAL A 97 -4.20 -4.42 -13.34
C VAL A 97 -4.34 -3.56 -14.58
N MET A 98 -3.50 -2.56 -14.72
CA MET A 98 -3.64 -1.51 -15.74
C MET A 98 -3.28 -2.01 -17.14
N ASP A 99 -2.27 -2.87 -17.28
CA ASP A 99 -1.81 -3.39 -18.58
C ASP A 99 -2.49 -4.71 -18.93
N LYS A 100 -3.76 -4.64 -19.31
CA LYS A 100 -4.55 -5.82 -19.66
C LYS A 100 -4.00 -6.61 -20.85
N GLU A 101 -3.26 -5.97 -21.75
CA GLU A 101 -2.75 -6.58 -22.97
C GLU A 101 -1.58 -7.53 -22.71
N ASN A 102 -0.78 -7.26 -21.67
CA ASN A 102 0.42 -8.00 -21.33
C ASN A 102 0.31 -8.87 -20.07
N THR A 103 -0.78 -8.79 -19.32
CA THR A 103 -0.92 -9.52 -18.03
C THR A 103 -0.87 -11.04 -18.18
N TRP A 104 -1.25 -11.60 -19.31
CA TRP A 104 -1.21 -13.05 -19.55
C TRP A 104 0.22 -13.61 -19.63
N GLN A 105 1.23 -12.79 -19.88
CA GLN A 105 2.62 -13.23 -20.02
C GLN A 105 3.26 -13.54 -18.67
N TYR A 106 2.85 -12.87 -17.61
CA TYR A 106 3.34 -13.10 -16.24
C TYR A 106 2.33 -13.84 -15.36
N GLN A 107 1.39 -14.54 -15.95
CA GLN A 107 0.50 -15.42 -15.20
C GLN A 107 1.23 -16.61 -14.60
N VAL A 108 0.80 -16.98 -13.39
CA VAL A 108 1.18 -18.26 -12.77
C VAL A 108 0.45 -19.40 -13.49
N ARG A 109 1.20 -20.28 -14.13
CA ARG A 109 0.69 -21.36 -15.01
C ARG A 109 0.51 -22.69 -14.31
N SER A 110 0.66 -22.75 -12.99
CA SER A 110 0.40 -23.94 -12.20
C SER A 110 -1.10 -24.27 -12.16
N HIS A 111 -1.43 -25.49 -11.67
CA HIS A 111 -2.82 -25.92 -11.54
C HIS A 111 -3.66 -24.91 -10.72
N PRO A 112 -4.80 -24.42 -11.22
CA PRO A 112 -5.56 -23.33 -10.60
C PRO A 112 -5.94 -23.55 -9.13
N GLY A 113 -6.20 -24.81 -8.73
CA GLY A 113 -6.45 -25.16 -7.33
C GLY A 113 -5.24 -24.91 -6.42
N LEU A 114 -4.00 -25.20 -6.92
CA LEU A 114 -2.77 -24.92 -6.17
C LEU A 114 -2.47 -23.43 -6.11
N VAL A 115 -2.68 -22.72 -7.22
CA VAL A 115 -2.60 -21.25 -7.23
C VAL A 115 -3.59 -20.64 -6.24
N ASN A 116 -4.81 -21.17 -6.17
CA ASN A 116 -5.81 -20.71 -5.20
C ASN A 116 -5.36 -20.91 -3.74
N LEU A 117 -4.67 -22.03 -3.45
CA LEU A 117 -4.09 -22.25 -2.12
C LEU A 117 -2.94 -21.29 -1.83
N PHE A 118 -2.07 -21.05 -2.81
CA PHE A 118 -0.97 -20.08 -2.69
C PHE A 118 -1.49 -18.65 -2.45
N VAL A 119 -2.53 -18.22 -3.17
CA VAL A 119 -3.21 -16.92 -2.93
C VAL A 119 -3.75 -16.85 -1.51
N SER A 120 -4.36 -17.93 -1.01
CA SER A 120 -4.88 -17.96 0.36
C SER A 120 -3.76 -17.90 1.40
N ASP A 121 -2.59 -18.48 1.12
CA ASP A 121 -1.41 -18.39 1.97
C ASP A 121 -0.83 -16.95 1.96
N THR A 122 -0.67 -16.35 0.79
CA THR A 122 -0.23 -14.94 0.66
C THR A 122 -1.14 -13.99 1.45
N ARG A 123 -2.46 -14.18 1.36
CA ARG A 123 -3.42 -13.37 2.12
C ARG A 123 -3.24 -13.54 3.62
N ARG A 124 -3.01 -14.78 4.11
CA ARG A 124 -2.71 -15.01 5.53
C ARG A 124 -1.42 -14.34 6.00
N GLN A 125 -0.39 -14.28 5.14
CA GLN A 125 0.84 -13.53 5.46
C GLN A 125 0.55 -12.02 5.55
N TRP A 126 -0.25 -11.51 4.62
CA TRP A 126 -0.70 -10.11 4.66
C TRP A 126 -1.49 -9.79 5.94
N ASP A 127 -2.44 -10.65 6.29
CA ASP A 127 -3.30 -10.45 7.48
C ASP A 127 -2.46 -10.43 8.79
N LYS A 128 -1.31 -11.12 8.83
CA LYS A 128 -0.39 -11.09 9.97
C LYS A 128 0.29 -9.73 10.17
N LEU A 129 0.36 -8.89 9.16
CA LEU A 129 0.91 -7.54 9.30
C LEU A 129 0.04 -6.65 10.19
N GLY A 130 -1.24 -7.01 10.36
CA GLY A 130 -2.19 -6.27 11.19
C GLY A 130 -2.46 -4.85 10.69
N LEU A 131 -2.31 -4.62 9.38
CA LEU A 131 -2.48 -3.30 8.77
C LEU A 131 -3.92 -2.80 8.90
N TYR A 132 -4.07 -1.52 9.10
CA TYR A 132 -5.37 -0.85 9.04
C TYR A 132 -5.93 -0.86 7.61
N ASP A 133 -7.25 -0.93 7.51
CA ASP A 133 -7.98 -0.82 6.24
C ASP A 133 -9.16 0.17 6.33
N GLY A 134 -9.80 0.42 5.20
CA GLY A 134 -10.91 1.38 5.13
C GLY A 134 -12.13 1.04 6.02
N SER A 135 -12.29 -0.19 6.52
CA SER A 135 -13.39 -0.53 7.44
C SER A 135 -13.17 0.03 8.85
N GLN A 136 -11.92 0.34 9.18
CA GLN A 136 -11.50 0.93 10.44
C GLN A 136 -11.46 2.48 10.37
N CYS A 137 -11.71 3.03 9.19
CA CYS A 137 -11.82 4.46 8.97
C CYS A 137 -13.27 4.94 9.06
N ASP A 138 -13.44 6.22 9.27
CA ASP A 138 -14.75 6.86 9.25
C ASP A 138 -15.44 6.62 7.92
N SER A 139 -16.72 6.20 7.97
CA SER A 139 -17.51 5.75 6.81
C SER A 139 -18.15 6.89 6.01
N GLU A 140 -17.72 8.11 6.22
CA GLU A 140 -18.26 9.22 5.43
C GLU A 140 -17.91 9.02 3.94
N ARG A 141 -18.85 9.39 3.09
CA ARG A 141 -18.67 9.29 1.63
C ARG A 141 -17.36 9.96 1.26
N SER A 142 -16.50 9.22 0.58
CA SER A 142 -15.17 9.67 0.17
C SER A 142 -15.26 11.09 -0.43
N GLY A 143 -14.47 12.00 0.11
CA GLY A 143 -14.42 13.39 -0.33
C GLY A 143 -15.17 14.40 0.53
N GLN A 144 -16.02 13.98 1.47
CA GLN A 144 -16.79 14.92 2.33
C GLN A 144 -16.20 15.11 3.73
N LEU A 145 -15.23 14.26 4.15
CA LEU A 145 -14.62 14.39 5.46
C LEU A 145 -13.46 15.38 5.44
N ASP A 146 -13.46 16.34 6.36
CA ASP A 146 -12.28 17.18 6.62
C ASP A 146 -11.23 16.36 7.36
N TYR A 147 -10.00 16.31 6.82
CA TYR A 147 -8.88 15.58 7.37
C TYR A 147 -8.02 16.39 8.34
N THR A 148 -8.28 17.71 8.44
CA THR A 148 -7.51 18.59 9.34
C THR A 148 -7.62 18.09 10.78
N ASP A 149 -6.50 18.06 11.48
CA ASP A 149 -6.37 17.64 12.88
C ASP A 149 -6.85 16.20 13.15
N ARG A 150 -6.70 15.31 12.14
CA ARG A 150 -7.06 13.90 12.26
C ARG A 150 -5.89 12.98 11.99
N ILE A 151 -5.92 11.81 12.63
CA ILE A 151 -5.03 10.70 12.29
C ILE A 151 -5.61 9.95 11.10
N LEU A 152 -4.87 9.93 10.00
CA LEU A 152 -5.21 9.28 8.75
C LEU A 152 -4.48 7.95 8.61
N VAL A 153 -5.07 7.04 7.85
CA VAL A 153 -4.49 5.74 7.51
C VAL A 153 -3.98 5.78 6.08
N LEU A 154 -2.66 5.66 5.88
CA LEU A 154 -2.05 5.50 4.56
C LEU A 154 -2.45 4.16 3.94
N ASN A 155 -2.76 4.17 2.65
CA ASN A 155 -2.92 2.93 1.90
C ASN A 155 -1.61 2.13 1.92
N PRO A 156 -1.62 0.82 2.18
CA PRO A 156 -0.41 0.02 2.25
C PRO A 156 0.47 0.08 0.99
N SER A 157 -0.12 0.35 -0.18
CA SER A 157 0.60 0.51 -1.45
C SER A 157 1.47 1.77 -1.53
N VAL A 158 1.28 2.73 -0.63
CA VAL A 158 2.10 3.95 -0.52
C VAL A 158 3.39 3.67 0.26
N LEU A 159 3.35 2.68 1.16
CA LEU A 159 4.48 2.29 1.99
C LEU A 159 5.38 1.30 1.27
N LYS A 160 6.69 1.46 1.40
CA LYS A 160 7.66 0.43 1.01
C LYS A 160 7.38 -0.86 1.79
N ASP A 161 7.67 -2.03 1.20
CA ASP A 161 7.33 -3.31 1.82
C ASP A 161 7.94 -3.49 3.21
N GLU A 162 9.18 -3.04 3.43
CA GLU A 162 9.86 -3.06 4.73
C GLU A 162 9.23 -2.12 5.78
N CYS A 163 8.44 -1.14 5.33
CA CYS A 163 7.74 -0.17 6.16
C CYS A 163 6.27 -0.52 6.39
N LYS A 164 5.77 -1.65 5.87
CA LYS A 164 4.36 -2.05 6.02
C LYS A 164 4.07 -2.54 7.44
N THR A 165 3.91 -1.61 8.34
CA THR A 165 3.48 -1.83 9.72
C THR A 165 2.29 -0.94 10.07
N PRO A 166 1.44 -1.33 11.04
CA PRO A 166 0.32 -0.47 11.46
C PRO A 166 0.78 0.90 11.95
N GLN A 167 1.96 0.96 12.58
CA GLN A 167 2.53 2.21 13.08
C GLN A 167 2.87 3.18 11.96
N ASN A 168 3.50 2.69 10.89
CA ASN A 168 3.90 3.52 9.75
C ASN A 168 2.73 3.93 8.86
N GLN A 169 1.55 3.31 9.03
CA GLN A 169 0.34 3.75 8.33
C GLN A 169 -0.27 5.02 8.93
N LEU A 170 0.07 5.40 10.18
CA LEU A 170 -0.59 6.49 10.85
C LEU A 170 0.10 7.82 10.54
N PHE A 171 -0.69 8.74 10.01
CA PHE A 171 -0.26 10.07 9.60
C PHE A 171 -1.21 11.12 10.22
N TYR A 172 -0.67 12.10 10.92
CA TYR A 172 -1.46 13.20 11.44
C TYR A 172 -1.49 14.34 10.42
N ALA A 173 -2.68 14.71 9.98
CA ALA A 173 -2.90 15.76 9.00
C ALA A 173 -3.05 17.12 9.71
N THR A 174 -2.16 18.08 9.40
CA THR A 174 -2.21 19.41 9.98
C THR A 174 -2.95 20.41 9.08
N HIS A 175 -2.62 20.44 7.80
CA HIS A 175 -3.19 21.40 6.85
C HIS A 175 -3.07 20.93 5.41
N GLY A 176 -3.57 21.74 4.50
CA GLY A 176 -3.46 21.56 3.06
C GLY A 176 -4.81 21.51 2.35
N ASN A 177 -4.81 21.82 1.07
CA ASN A 177 -6.04 21.83 0.29
C ASN A 177 -6.65 20.41 0.19
N GLY A 178 -5.84 19.36 0.22
CA GLY A 178 -6.32 17.99 0.23
C GLY A 178 -7.01 17.55 1.53
N CYS A 179 -6.86 18.31 2.63
CA CYS A 179 -7.60 18.06 3.87
C CYS A 179 -9.08 18.38 3.72
N ARG A 180 -9.40 19.44 2.98
CA ARG A 180 -10.77 19.97 2.89
C ARG A 180 -11.60 19.19 1.87
N PRO A 181 -12.86 18.90 2.19
CA PRO A 181 -13.79 18.35 1.22
C PRO A 181 -13.99 19.34 0.06
N ASP A 182 -14.25 18.82 -1.12
CA ASP A 182 -14.54 19.58 -2.34
C ASP A 182 -13.44 20.58 -2.79
N SER A 183 -12.23 20.45 -2.26
CA SER A 183 -11.10 21.26 -2.68
C SER A 183 -10.51 20.75 -4.01
N LEU A 184 -10.07 21.67 -4.88
CA LEU A 184 -9.32 21.33 -6.10
C LEU A 184 -7.89 20.85 -5.82
N GLY A 185 -7.35 21.16 -4.64
CA GLY A 185 -6.02 20.71 -4.21
C GLY A 185 -6.07 19.31 -3.62
N THR A 186 -4.99 18.55 -3.82
CA THR A 186 -4.93 17.16 -3.36
C THR A 186 -3.94 16.91 -2.24
N LYS A 187 -3.07 17.87 -1.91
CA LYS A 187 -2.00 17.70 -0.92
C LYS A 187 -2.53 17.84 0.50
N VAL A 188 -2.19 16.86 1.34
CA VAL A 188 -2.41 16.82 2.78
C VAL A 188 -1.04 16.86 3.44
N PHE A 189 -0.74 17.91 4.17
CA PHE A 189 0.50 18.10 4.91
C PHE A 189 0.32 17.62 6.36
N GLY A 190 1.40 17.17 6.97
CA GLY A 190 1.40 16.70 8.33
C GLY A 190 2.67 15.93 8.66
N PHE A 191 2.58 14.97 9.58
CA PHE A 191 3.71 14.16 10.00
C PHE A 191 3.33 12.70 10.25
N HIS A 192 4.30 11.81 10.11
CA HIS A 192 4.17 10.43 10.52
C HIS A 192 4.08 10.34 12.05
N VAL A 193 3.04 9.69 12.56
CA VAL A 193 2.79 9.59 14.00
C VAL A 193 3.86 8.75 14.70
N ALA A 194 4.51 7.84 13.97
CA ALA A 194 5.54 6.95 14.52
C ALA A 194 6.83 7.68 14.91
N ASP A 195 7.28 8.65 14.11
CA ASP A 195 8.61 9.28 14.25
C ASP A 195 8.60 10.81 14.13
N GLY A 196 7.46 11.44 13.79
CA GLY A 196 7.31 12.88 13.64
C GLY A 196 7.86 13.43 12.32
N GLU A 197 8.25 12.58 11.35
CA GLU A 197 8.74 13.04 10.05
C GLU A 197 7.67 13.82 9.32
N LYS A 198 7.94 15.11 9.03
CA LYS A 198 7.04 16.01 8.32
C LYS A 198 7.12 15.77 6.83
N THR A 199 5.96 15.56 6.20
CA THR A 199 5.87 15.34 4.75
C THR A 199 4.46 15.67 4.25
N TYR A 200 4.16 15.31 3.01
CA TYR A 200 2.81 15.40 2.47
C TYR A 200 2.47 14.17 1.63
N TYR A 201 1.19 13.85 1.59
CA TYR A 201 0.61 12.85 0.71
C TYR A 201 -0.57 13.42 -0.07
N ARG A 202 -0.98 12.75 -1.13
CA ARG A 202 -2.22 13.09 -1.83
C ARG A 202 -3.40 12.50 -1.06
N ARG A 203 -4.54 13.19 -1.06
CA ARG A 203 -5.77 12.70 -0.42
C ARG A 203 -6.13 11.26 -0.82
N THR A 204 -5.90 10.88 -2.08
CA THR A 204 -6.17 9.54 -2.61
C THR A 204 -5.23 8.45 -2.08
N GLU A 205 -4.14 8.83 -1.43
CA GLU A 205 -3.15 7.91 -0.85
C GLU A 205 -3.57 7.45 0.55
N PHE A 206 -4.64 8.00 1.11
CA PHE A 206 -5.21 7.57 2.38
C PHE A 206 -6.41 6.64 2.18
N ALA A 207 -6.53 5.65 3.07
CA ALA A 207 -7.74 4.82 3.20
C ALA A 207 -8.88 5.59 3.87
N GLY A 208 -8.56 6.59 4.68
CA GLY A 208 -9.49 7.46 5.38
C GLY A 208 -8.93 7.96 6.71
N ALA A 209 -9.76 8.66 7.49
CA ALA A 209 -9.45 9.02 8.86
C ALA A 209 -9.74 7.83 9.79
N LEU A 210 -8.75 7.44 10.61
CA LEU A 210 -8.94 6.36 11.59
C LEU A 210 -10.03 6.76 12.58
N LYS A 211 -10.95 5.84 12.88
CA LYS A 211 -11.99 6.05 13.88
C LYS A 211 -11.36 6.33 15.24
N GLU A 212 -11.89 7.31 15.95
CA GLU A 212 -11.31 7.81 17.20
C GLU A 212 -11.15 6.70 18.26
N GLU A 213 -12.13 5.81 18.35
CA GLU A 213 -12.08 4.66 19.27
C GLU A 213 -11.01 3.61 18.92
N LEU A 214 -10.45 3.65 17.70
CA LEU A 214 -9.40 2.75 17.24
C LEU A 214 -8.00 3.38 17.28
N VAL A 215 -7.90 4.66 17.61
CA VAL A 215 -6.61 5.35 17.72
C VAL A 215 -5.85 4.80 18.93
N PRO A 216 -4.65 4.18 18.73
CA PRO A 216 -3.86 3.66 19.83
C PRO A 216 -3.40 4.77 20.77
N GLU A 217 -3.24 4.48 22.05
CA GLU A 217 -2.80 5.46 23.05
C GLU A 217 -1.43 6.06 22.71
N TRP A 218 -0.47 5.22 22.29
CA TRP A 218 0.85 5.72 21.86
C TRP A 218 0.76 6.73 20.70
N ALA A 219 -0.24 6.58 19.83
CA ALA A 219 -0.42 7.49 18.69
C ALA A 219 -0.96 8.86 19.15
N LYS A 220 -1.85 8.88 20.15
CA LYS A 220 -2.32 10.13 20.77
C LYS A 220 -1.17 10.83 21.49
N GLU A 221 -0.40 10.10 22.29
CA GLU A 221 0.76 10.61 23.02
C GLU A 221 1.81 11.22 22.08
N ASN A 222 2.17 10.49 21.02
CA ASN A 222 3.13 10.97 20.02
C ASN A 222 2.62 12.21 19.29
N THR A 223 1.35 12.19 18.87
CA THR A 223 0.73 13.35 18.21
C THR A 223 0.81 14.59 19.09
N GLN A 224 0.40 14.48 20.35
CA GLN A 224 0.46 15.58 21.31
C GLN A 224 1.89 16.11 21.48
N LYS A 225 2.85 15.19 21.65
CA LYS A 225 4.28 15.53 21.79
C LYS A 225 4.82 16.31 20.58
N TYR A 226 4.46 15.90 19.35
CA TYR A 226 4.97 16.56 18.15
C TYR A 226 4.30 17.92 17.90
N LEU A 227 3.02 18.07 18.26
CA LEU A 227 2.33 19.37 18.21
C LEU A 227 2.93 20.37 19.20
N GLU A 228 3.17 19.95 20.46
CA GLU A 228 3.82 20.80 21.48
C GLU A 228 5.23 21.24 21.06
N ALA A 229 5.98 20.35 20.38
CA ALA A 229 7.32 20.68 19.87
C ALA A 229 7.28 21.71 18.74
N ASP A 230 6.24 21.66 17.90
CA ASP A 230 6.04 22.64 16.82
C ASP A 230 5.66 24.01 17.37
N ASP A 231 4.73 24.08 18.31
CA ASP A 231 4.32 25.33 18.95
C ASP A 231 5.51 26.03 19.61
N LEU A 232 6.36 25.28 20.32
CA LEU A 232 7.58 25.82 20.95
C LEU A 232 8.60 26.35 19.91
N ALA A 233 8.71 25.67 18.76
CA ALA A 233 9.61 26.11 17.69
C ALA A 233 9.14 27.41 17.02
N ASP A 234 7.83 27.57 16.89
CA ASP A 234 7.23 28.77 16.31
C ASP A 234 7.36 29.98 17.28
N GLU A 235 7.13 29.78 18.59
CA GLU A 235 7.34 30.83 19.61
C GLU A 235 8.80 31.31 19.64
N LEU A 236 9.78 30.41 19.54
CA LEU A 236 11.22 30.79 19.53
C LEU A 236 11.61 31.56 18.26
N ASN A 237 10.96 31.31 17.16
CA ASN A 237 11.20 32.01 15.89
C ASN A 237 10.57 33.41 15.86
N GLU A 238 9.44 33.64 16.55
CA GLU A 238 8.80 34.94 16.67
C GLU A 238 9.58 35.88 17.60
N ASP A 239 10.10 35.38 18.72
CA ASP A 239 10.93 36.15 19.66
C ASP A 239 12.31 36.53 19.07
N GLY A 240 12.87 35.71 18.19
CA GLY A 240 14.14 35.97 17.51
C GLY A 240 14.10 37.07 16.44
N GLY A 241 12.91 37.47 15.99
CA GLY A 241 12.68 38.47 14.93
C GLY A 241 12.68 39.94 15.40
N MET A 242 12.76 40.22 16.68
CA MET A 242 12.54 41.56 17.26
C MET A 242 13.81 42.34 17.61
N THR A 243 15.00 41.93 17.16
CA THR A 243 16.25 42.69 17.44
C THR A 243 17.02 43.00 16.17
N MET A 244 16.51 43.85 15.30
CA MET A 244 17.33 44.68 14.41
C MET A 244 16.53 45.90 13.93
N ASN A 245 16.43 46.90 14.79
CA ASN A 245 16.23 48.30 14.39
C ASN A 245 16.87 49.17 15.46
N MET A 246 18.13 49.52 15.27
CA MET A 246 18.78 50.76 15.71
C MET A 246 19.86 51.10 14.71
#